data_e8dcbc170175764ec3b5aaf7b6ceec7e
#
_entry.id   e8dcbc170175764ec3b5aaf7b6ceec7e
#
_cell.length_a   1.000
_cell.length_b   1.000
_cell.length_c   1.000
_cell.angle_alpha   90.00
_cell.angle_beta   90.00
_cell.angle_gamma   90.00
#
_symmetry.space_group_name_H-M   'P 1'
#
loop_
_entity.id
_entity.type
_entity.pdbx_description
1 polymer ?
#
loop_
_entity_poly.entity_id
_entity_poly.type
_entity_poly.pdbx_seq_one_letter_code
_entity_poly.pdbx_strand_id
1 'polypeptide(L)'
;RIIHDTKRPMLTDYIEELFDDFIELHGDRYFGDDHAILGGIGYFGGTPVTVIGHRKGRTIEQNMDANFGMAHPEGYRKALRLAHEAEKFHRPVINFVDTGGAFCGVGAEERGQGEAIARCLYEFIELKTPVILALAVADRVLMLENALYSVISPRGCASILWKDPSREAEAADTLHITAQDLYSFGMIEGIIQEGSSNAQLMRNVARTLRDQLAEVTAEPSME
;
A
#
# COMPACT_ATOMS: atom_id res chain seq x y z
N ARG A 1 -17.77 -7.51 -0.03
CA ARG A 1 -18.42 -6.74 -1.13
C ARG A 1 -17.96 -5.29 -1.20
N ILE A 2 -17.81 -4.59 -0.07
CA ILE A 2 -17.42 -3.17 -0.04
C ILE A 2 -16.03 -2.95 -0.65
N ILE A 3 -15.04 -3.76 -0.30
CA ILE A 3 -13.65 -3.64 -0.78
C ILE A 3 -13.47 -3.85 -2.30
N HIS A 4 -14.45 -4.46 -2.95
CA HIS A 4 -14.44 -4.69 -4.41
C HIS A 4 -15.40 -3.76 -5.18
N ASP A 5 -15.92 -2.72 -4.52
CA ASP A 5 -16.79 -1.74 -5.18
C ASP A 5 -15.92 -0.84 -6.09
N THR A 6 -16.16 -0.92 -7.39
CA THR A 6 -15.44 -0.12 -8.40
C THR A 6 -15.69 1.39 -8.30
N LYS A 7 -16.65 1.81 -7.48
CA LYS A 7 -16.92 3.23 -7.19
C LYS A 7 -16.04 3.80 -6.09
N ARG A 8 -15.32 2.95 -5.36
CA ARG A 8 -14.35 3.41 -4.35
C ARG A 8 -13.17 4.11 -5.04
N PRO A 9 -12.58 5.12 -4.39
CA PRO A 9 -11.35 5.73 -4.88
C PRO A 9 -10.24 4.69 -5.02
N MET A 10 -9.47 4.82 -6.08
CA MET A 10 -8.24 4.08 -6.35
C MET A 10 -7.04 4.99 -6.15
N LEU A 11 -5.83 4.44 -6.21
CA LEU A 11 -4.61 5.21 -6.02
C LEU A 11 -4.54 6.47 -6.90
N THR A 12 -4.95 6.36 -8.16
CA THR A 12 -4.95 7.50 -9.10
C THR A 12 -5.86 8.64 -8.63
N ASP A 13 -7.03 8.30 -8.06
CA ASP A 13 -7.95 9.31 -7.53
C ASP A 13 -7.36 10.02 -6.29
N TYR A 14 -6.68 9.26 -5.41
CA TYR A 14 -5.97 9.87 -4.28
C TYR A 14 -4.83 10.78 -4.74
N ILE A 15 -4.10 10.39 -5.79
CA ILE A 15 -3.03 11.22 -6.32
C ILE A 15 -3.59 12.52 -6.91
N GLU A 16 -4.61 12.44 -7.75
CA GLU A 16 -5.24 13.61 -8.38
C GLU A 16 -5.87 14.58 -7.37
N GLU A 17 -6.46 14.06 -6.29
CA GLU A 17 -7.21 14.87 -5.31
C GLU A 17 -6.31 15.44 -4.19
N LEU A 18 -5.24 14.73 -3.82
CA LEU A 18 -4.47 15.03 -2.61
C LEU A 18 -3.08 15.63 -2.87
N PHE A 19 -2.53 15.44 -4.07
CA PHE A 19 -1.15 15.83 -4.36
C PHE A 19 -1.06 16.82 -5.52
N ASP A 20 -0.34 17.91 -5.30
CA ASP A 20 -0.06 18.91 -6.33
C ASP A 20 1.23 18.53 -7.09
N ASP A 21 1.29 18.90 -8.38
CA ASP A 21 2.46 18.75 -9.26
C ASP A 21 3.08 17.35 -9.23
N PHE A 22 2.24 16.30 -9.19
CA PHE A 22 2.73 14.93 -9.14
C PHE A 22 3.42 14.52 -10.44
N ILE A 23 4.64 13.99 -10.31
CA ILE A 23 5.46 13.47 -11.42
C ILE A 23 5.68 11.98 -11.19
N GLU A 24 5.12 11.14 -12.03
CA GLU A 24 5.33 9.68 -12.02
C GLU A 24 6.76 9.35 -12.46
N LEU A 25 7.41 8.44 -11.73
CA LEU A 25 8.75 7.94 -12.00
C LEU A 25 8.71 6.44 -12.30
N HIS A 26 9.29 6.04 -13.41
CA HIS A 26 9.19 4.69 -13.96
C HIS A 26 10.47 3.87 -13.81
N GLY A 27 10.30 2.55 -13.82
CA GLY A 27 11.37 1.55 -13.93
C GLY A 27 12.15 1.29 -12.65
N ASP A 28 12.68 0.09 -12.55
CA ASP A 28 13.49 -0.38 -11.43
C ASP A 28 14.99 -0.08 -11.57
N ARG A 29 15.42 0.43 -12.72
CA ARG A 29 16.84 0.65 -13.11
C ARG A 29 17.65 -0.65 -13.25
N TYR A 30 16.97 -1.78 -13.36
CA TYR A 30 17.62 -3.07 -13.46
C TYR A 30 17.07 -3.91 -14.63
N PHE A 31 15.77 -4.20 -14.64
CA PHE A 31 15.11 -5.03 -15.67
C PHE A 31 14.06 -4.26 -16.46
N GLY A 32 13.16 -3.56 -15.80
CA GLY A 32 12.05 -2.90 -16.49
C GLY A 32 11.17 -2.04 -15.59
N ASP A 33 9.98 -1.73 -16.09
CA ASP A 33 8.93 -1.09 -15.30
C ASP A 33 7.85 -2.11 -14.94
N ASP A 34 7.14 -1.87 -13.85
CA ASP A 34 5.96 -2.62 -13.45
C ASP A 34 4.80 -1.65 -13.21
N HIS A 35 3.76 -1.78 -14.02
CA HIS A 35 2.59 -0.92 -13.94
C HIS A 35 1.70 -1.23 -12.73
N ALA A 36 1.91 -2.35 -12.04
CA ALA A 36 1.24 -2.65 -10.77
C ALA A 36 1.65 -1.71 -9.63
N ILE A 37 2.84 -1.09 -9.73
CA ILE A 37 3.32 -0.08 -8.80
C ILE A 37 3.39 1.27 -9.50
N LEU A 38 2.62 2.22 -8.99
CA LEU A 38 2.72 3.62 -9.34
C LEU A 38 3.54 4.31 -8.26
N GLY A 39 4.52 5.11 -8.66
CA GLY A 39 5.35 5.84 -7.71
C GLY A 39 5.90 7.12 -8.33
N GLY A 40 6.11 8.13 -7.50
CA GLY A 40 6.57 9.43 -7.96
C GLY A 40 6.76 10.43 -6.84
N ILE A 41 6.97 11.67 -7.22
CA ILE A 41 7.14 12.80 -6.31
C ILE A 41 6.07 13.85 -6.57
N GLY A 42 5.62 14.52 -5.52
CA GLY A 42 4.64 15.60 -5.59
C GLY A 42 4.63 16.41 -4.30
N TYR A 43 3.67 17.31 -4.18
CA TYR A 43 3.50 18.08 -2.96
C TYR A 43 2.21 17.67 -2.26
N PHE A 44 2.28 17.47 -0.95
CA PHE A 44 1.13 17.29 -0.09
C PHE A 44 1.03 18.49 0.88
N GLY A 45 0.05 19.35 0.65
CA GLY A 45 -0.11 20.58 1.44
C GLY A 45 1.13 21.48 1.45
N GLY A 46 1.85 21.54 0.32
CA GLY A 46 3.08 22.31 0.16
C GLY A 46 4.36 21.60 0.62
N THR A 47 4.27 20.43 1.22
CA THR A 47 5.44 19.61 1.62
C THR A 47 5.79 18.65 0.48
N PRO A 48 7.05 18.61 0.01
CA PRO A 48 7.49 17.63 -0.99
C PRO A 48 7.49 16.24 -0.38
N VAL A 49 6.83 15.30 -1.06
CA VAL A 49 6.70 13.90 -0.62
C VAL A 49 6.99 12.94 -1.76
N THR A 50 7.34 11.71 -1.42
CA THR A 50 7.36 10.59 -2.36
C THR A 50 6.11 9.75 -2.14
N VAL A 51 5.36 9.49 -3.20
CA VAL A 51 4.16 8.65 -3.16
C VAL A 51 4.46 7.34 -3.87
N ILE A 52 4.11 6.24 -3.24
CA ILE A 52 4.25 4.88 -3.80
C ILE A 52 2.91 4.17 -3.55
N GLY A 53 2.47 3.33 -4.48
CA GLY A 53 1.28 2.54 -4.19
C GLY A 53 0.91 1.55 -5.29
N HIS A 54 0.02 0.65 -4.94
CA HIS A 54 -0.49 -0.35 -5.87
C HIS A 54 -1.53 0.28 -6.80
N ARG A 55 -1.31 0.09 -8.10
CA ARG A 55 -2.26 0.53 -9.14
C ARG A 55 -3.24 -0.61 -9.44
N LYS A 56 -4.51 -0.28 -9.45
CA LYS A 56 -5.59 -1.08 -10.04
C LYS A 56 -6.34 -0.25 -11.05
N GLY A 57 -7.02 -0.92 -11.96
CA GLY A 57 -7.83 -0.25 -12.98
C GLY A 57 -9.33 -0.44 -12.74
N ARG A 58 -10.16 0.41 -13.38
CA ARG A 58 -11.62 0.29 -13.40
C ARG A 58 -12.13 -0.64 -14.49
N THR A 59 -11.35 -0.83 -15.55
CA THR A 59 -11.66 -1.75 -16.65
C THR A 59 -10.80 -3.00 -16.55
N ILE A 60 -11.24 -4.06 -17.23
CA ILE A 60 -10.47 -5.31 -17.32
C ILE A 60 -9.10 -5.05 -17.96
N GLU A 61 -9.07 -4.24 -19.02
CA GLU A 61 -7.84 -3.89 -19.74
C GLU A 61 -6.84 -3.17 -18.82
N GLN A 62 -7.29 -2.16 -18.07
CA GLN A 62 -6.46 -1.45 -17.10
C GLN A 62 -5.95 -2.36 -15.98
N ASN A 63 -6.80 -3.29 -15.52
CA ASN A 63 -6.39 -4.25 -14.51
C ASN A 63 -5.38 -5.27 -15.05
N MET A 64 -5.50 -5.70 -16.30
CA MET A 64 -4.51 -6.56 -16.95
C MET A 64 -3.17 -5.85 -17.12
N ASP A 65 -3.16 -4.58 -17.52
CA ASP A 65 -1.95 -3.77 -17.61
C ASP A 65 -1.24 -3.61 -16.25
N ALA A 66 -2.01 -3.43 -15.19
CA ALA A 66 -1.52 -3.30 -13.81
C ALA A 66 -1.41 -4.64 -13.06
N ASN A 67 -1.45 -5.78 -13.74
CA ASN A 67 -1.43 -7.12 -13.12
C ASN A 67 -2.40 -7.27 -11.92
N PHE A 68 -3.56 -6.62 -11.97
CA PHE A 68 -4.55 -6.58 -10.87
C PHE A 68 -3.97 -6.08 -9.54
N GLY A 69 -2.97 -5.22 -9.58
CA GLY A 69 -2.25 -4.72 -8.40
C GLY A 69 -1.30 -5.75 -7.79
N MET A 70 -0.96 -6.81 -8.51
CA MET A 70 0.00 -7.82 -8.07
C MET A 70 1.37 -7.51 -8.66
N ALA A 71 2.29 -7.01 -7.84
CA ALA A 71 3.59 -6.56 -8.30
C ALA A 71 4.53 -7.72 -8.67
N HIS A 72 5.27 -7.53 -9.76
CA HIS A 72 6.44 -8.30 -10.14
C HIS A 72 7.69 -7.84 -9.37
N PRO A 73 8.85 -8.53 -9.47
CA PRO A 73 10.10 -8.10 -8.83
C PRO A 73 10.48 -6.65 -9.15
N GLU A 74 10.20 -6.21 -10.38
CA GLU A 74 10.48 -4.85 -10.86
C GLU A 74 9.67 -3.80 -10.08
N GLY A 75 8.44 -4.11 -9.69
CA GLY A 75 7.60 -3.23 -8.87
C GLY A 75 8.17 -3.02 -7.47
N TYR A 76 8.61 -4.09 -6.81
CA TYR A 76 9.27 -4.02 -5.50
C TYR A 76 10.57 -3.23 -5.57
N ARG A 77 11.42 -3.49 -6.58
CA ARG A 77 12.68 -2.75 -6.77
C ARG A 77 12.44 -1.28 -7.09
N LYS A 78 11.42 -0.96 -7.90
CA LYS A 78 10.99 0.42 -8.18
C LYS A 78 10.56 1.13 -6.89
N ALA A 79 9.72 0.49 -6.08
CA ALA A 79 9.28 1.04 -4.79
C ALA A 79 10.48 1.33 -3.88
N LEU A 80 11.38 0.37 -3.73
CA LEU A 80 12.58 0.51 -2.91
C LEU A 80 13.51 1.62 -3.43
N ARG A 81 13.74 1.69 -4.74
CA ARG A 81 14.52 2.78 -5.35
C ARG A 81 13.95 4.16 -5.03
N LEU A 82 12.62 4.31 -5.13
CA LEU A 82 11.95 5.57 -4.81
C LEU A 82 12.03 5.92 -3.33
N ALA A 83 11.98 4.92 -2.45
CA ALA A 83 12.14 5.10 -1.01
C ALA A 83 13.56 5.57 -0.66
N HIS A 84 14.60 4.98 -1.23
CA HIS A 84 15.98 5.46 -1.05
C HIS A 84 16.20 6.86 -1.64
N GLU A 85 15.57 7.17 -2.76
CA GLU A 85 15.61 8.52 -3.31
C GLU A 85 14.90 9.52 -2.39
N ALA A 86 13.78 9.12 -1.77
CA ALA A 86 13.09 9.92 -0.76
C ALA A 86 14.00 10.19 0.45
N GLU A 87 14.65 9.16 1.00
CA GLU A 87 15.60 9.30 2.10
C GLU A 87 16.73 10.26 1.75
N LYS A 88 17.36 10.09 0.59
CA LYS A 88 18.45 10.96 0.13
C LYS A 88 18.07 12.45 0.09
N PHE A 89 16.83 12.75 -0.24
CA PHE A 89 16.32 14.12 -0.37
C PHE A 89 15.43 14.54 0.81
N HIS A 90 15.42 13.74 1.88
CA HIS A 90 14.64 14.00 3.11
C HIS A 90 13.16 14.24 2.85
N ARG A 91 12.58 13.50 1.91
CA ARG A 91 11.14 13.51 1.62
C ARG A 91 10.46 12.39 2.38
N PRO A 92 9.38 12.65 3.12
CA PRO A 92 8.53 11.59 3.65
C PRO A 92 7.98 10.71 2.54
N VAL A 93 7.79 9.43 2.84
CA VAL A 93 7.14 8.47 1.94
C VAL A 93 5.70 8.25 2.37
N ILE A 94 4.77 8.42 1.45
CA ILE A 94 3.36 8.06 1.63
C ILE A 94 3.08 6.86 0.73
N ASN A 95 2.76 5.72 1.34
CA ASN A 95 2.57 4.47 0.63
C ASN A 95 1.12 4.00 0.71
N PHE A 96 0.49 3.74 -0.43
CA PHE A 96 -0.88 3.23 -0.54
C PHE A 96 -0.86 1.74 -0.92
N VAL A 97 -1.41 0.90 -0.06
CA VAL A 97 -1.43 -0.55 -0.27
C VAL A 97 -2.83 -1.04 -0.64
N ASP A 98 -2.99 -1.54 -1.85
CA ASP A 98 -4.20 -2.19 -2.33
C ASP A 98 -3.84 -3.34 -3.29
N THR A 99 -3.53 -4.49 -2.74
CA THR A 99 -3.09 -5.66 -3.50
C THR A 99 -3.74 -6.94 -3.00
N GLY A 100 -3.88 -7.92 -3.88
CA GLY A 100 -4.21 -9.30 -3.54
C GLY A 100 -2.99 -10.15 -3.17
N GLY A 101 -1.78 -9.59 -3.29
CA GLY A 101 -0.50 -10.26 -3.03
C GLY A 101 0.52 -9.98 -4.13
N ALA A 102 1.68 -10.64 -4.04
CA ALA A 102 2.71 -10.60 -5.07
C ALA A 102 2.27 -11.39 -6.32
N PHE A 103 2.74 -10.98 -7.49
CA PHE A 103 2.48 -11.75 -8.71
C PHE A 103 3.12 -13.15 -8.61
N CYS A 104 2.31 -14.17 -8.84
CA CYS A 104 2.74 -15.57 -8.83
C CYS A 104 2.88 -16.08 -10.26
N GLY A 105 4.12 -16.29 -10.71
CA GLY A 105 4.39 -16.79 -12.05
C GLY A 105 5.86 -17.10 -12.25
N VAL A 106 6.17 -18.06 -13.15
CA VAL A 106 7.53 -18.52 -13.42
C VAL A 106 8.48 -17.36 -13.73
N GLY A 107 8.07 -16.44 -14.60
CA GLY A 107 8.92 -15.31 -14.97
C GLY A 107 9.20 -14.33 -13.80
N ALA A 108 8.32 -14.22 -12.82
CA ALA A 108 8.58 -13.45 -11.60
C ALA A 108 9.59 -14.17 -10.70
N GLU A 109 9.43 -15.49 -10.53
CA GLU A 109 10.37 -16.30 -9.74
C GLU A 109 11.77 -16.32 -10.37
N GLU A 110 11.87 -16.45 -11.69
CA GLU A 110 13.15 -16.40 -12.43
C GLU A 110 13.88 -15.05 -12.26
N ARG A 111 13.14 -13.96 -12.06
CA ARG A 111 13.69 -12.61 -11.82
C ARG A 111 13.82 -12.26 -10.35
N GLY A 112 13.62 -13.24 -9.45
CA GLY A 112 13.90 -13.12 -8.01
C GLY A 112 12.77 -12.44 -7.22
N GLN A 113 11.51 -12.90 -7.37
CA GLN A 113 10.36 -12.38 -6.65
C GLN A 113 10.56 -12.39 -5.13
N GLY A 114 10.98 -13.54 -4.57
CA GLY A 114 11.22 -13.69 -3.14
C GLY A 114 12.35 -12.79 -2.63
N GLU A 115 13.43 -12.64 -3.39
CA GLU A 115 14.54 -11.75 -3.06
C GLU A 115 14.09 -10.28 -3.06
N ALA A 116 13.36 -9.84 -4.09
CA ALA A 116 12.90 -8.47 -4.19
C ALA A 116 11.97 -8.09 -3.02
N ILE A 117 11.07 -9.00 -2.60
CA ILE A 117 10.19 -8.81 -1.44
C ILE A 117 11.02 -8.75 -0.14
N ALA A 118 11.90 -9.73 0.09
CA ALA A 118 12.70 -9.79 1.31
C ALA A 118 13.59 -8.54 1.45
N ARG A 119 14.15 -8.08 0.35
CA ARG A 119 14.96 -6.87 0.29
C ARG A 119 14.16 -5.61 0.60
N CYS A 120 12.94 -5.49 0.06
CA CYS A 120 12.04 -4.40 0.43
C CYS A 120 11.76 -4.39 1.93
N LEU A 121 11.42 -5.53 2.53
CA LEU A 121 11.14 -5.62 3.97
C LEU A 121 12.35 -5.17 4.79
N TYR A 122 13.54 -5.66 4.43
CA TYR A 122 14.77 -5.35 5.16
C TYR A 122 15.16 -3.86 5.03
N GLU A 123 15.21 -3.33 3.81
CA GLU A 123 15.71 -1.98 3.56
C GLU A 123 14.69 -0.89 3.94
N PHE A 124 13.36 -1.17 3.89
CA PHE A 124 12.36 -0.22 4.39
C PHE A 124 12.44 -0.01 5.91
N ILE A 125 12.84 -1.04 6.69
CA ILE A 125 13.06 -0.91 8.14
C ILE A 125 14.25 0.01 8.45
N GLU A 126 15.26 0.06 7.57
CA GLU A 126 16.47 0.85 7.77
C GLU A 126 16.33 2.31 7.29
N LEU A 127 15.24 2.67 6.61
CA LEU A 127 15.02 4.03 6.11
C LEU A 127 14.98 5.04 7.27
N LYS A 128 15.68 6.14 7.10
CA LYS A 128 15.72 7.27 8.05
C LYS A 128 14.76 8.41 7.69
N THR A 129 13.93 8.22 6.68
CA THR A 129 12.86 9.15 6.32
C THR A 129 11.52 8.61 6.78
N PRO A 130 10.58 9.44 7.23
CA PRO A 130 9.26 8.99 7.68
C PRO A 130 8.52 8.21 6.60
N VAL A 131 7.95 7.05 6.95
CA VAL A 131 7.14 6.21 6.07
C VAL A 131 5.74 6.06 6.68
N ILE A 132 4.73 6.50 5.94
CA ILE A 132 3.32 6.42 6.35
C ILE A 132 2.57 5.44 5.44
N LEU A 133 1.73 4.59 6.01
CA LEU A 133 0.85 3.64 5.32
C LEU A 133 1.54 2.45 4.64
N ALA A 134 2.76 2.10 4.99
CA ALA A 134 3.35 0.84 4.53
C ALA A 134 2.95 -0.31 5.47
N LEU A 135 2.33 -1.37 4.94
CA LEU A 135 2.03 -2.58 5.69
C LEU A 135 3.35 -3.25 6.14
N ALA A 136 3.45 -3.51 7.44
CA ALA A 136 4.51 -4.25 8.14
C ALA A 136 5.84 -3.50 8.39
N VAL A 137 6.17 -2.42 7.69
CA VAL A 137 7.46 -1.71 7.82
C VAL A 137 7.30 -0.20 7.63
N ALA A 138 6.55 0.45 8.52
CA ALA A 138 6.31 1.89 8.48
C ALA A 138 6.32 2.48 9.89
N ASP A 139 6.59 3.77 10.00
CA ASP A 139 6.49 4.51 11.26
C ASP A 139 5.04 4.65 11.72
N ARG A 140 4.11 4.68 10.77
CA ARG A 140 2.66 4.72 11.03
C ARG A 140 1.90 3.85 10.03
N VAL A 141 1.11 2.93 10.52
CA VAL A 141 0.21 2.08 9.72
C VAL A 141 -1.23 2.50 9.96
N LEU A 142 -1.93 2.87 8.92
CA LEU A 142 -3.31 3.32 8.95
C LEU A 142 -4.16 2.44 8.04
N MET A 143 -5.38 2.14 8.45
CA MET A 143 -6.32 1.40 7.62
C MET A 143 -7.61 2.17 7.40
N LEU A 144 -8.18 2.06 6.21
CA LEU A 144 -9.54 2.49 5.97
C LEU A 144 -10.51 1.60 6.78
N GLU A 145 -11.61 2.17 7.25
CA GLU A 145 -12.60 1.51 8.12
C GLU A 145 -13.07 0.15 7.60
N ASN A 146 -13.24 0.01 6.29
CA ASN A 146 -13.67 -1.23 5.64
C ASN A 146 -12.52 -1.98 4.93
N ALA A 147 -11.27 -1.61 5.18
CA ALA A 147 -10.13 -2.34 4.63
C ALA A 147 -9.93 -3.67 5.35
N LEU A 148 -9.33 -4.62 4.65
CA LEU A 148 -8.94 -5.92 5.18
C LEU A 148 -7.43 -6.09 5.01
N TYR A 149 -6.80 -6.66 6.03
CA TYR A 149 -5.39 -7.04 5.98
C TYR A 149 -5.22 -8.50 6.36
N SER A 150 -4.74 -9.30 5.43
CA SER A 150 -4.48 -10.71 5.66
C SER A 150 -3.38 -11.22 4.75
N VAL A 151 -2.57 -12.14 5.27
CA VAL A 151 -1.52 -12.84 4.50
C VAL A 151 -2.10 -13.95 3.62
N ILE A 152 -3.36 -14.34 3.83
CA ILE A 152 -4.06 -15.36 3.06
C ILE A 152 -5.53 -14.97 2.90
N SER A 153 -6.12 -15.26 1.74
CA SER A 153 -7.56 -15.05 1.57
C SER A 153 -8.38 -15.94 2.52
N PRO A 154 -9.55 -15.49 3.02
CA PRO A 154 -10.42 -16.33 3.84
C PRO A 154 -10.76 -17.67 3.18
N ARG A 155 -11.00 -17.68 1.88
CA ARG A 155 -11.24 -18.88 1.10
C ARG A 155 -10.02 -19.81 1.08
N GLY A 156 -8.81 -19.25 0.92
CA GLY A 156 -7.56 -20.01 0.99
C GLY A 156 -7.34 -20.61 2.38
N CYS A 157 -7.58 -19.83 3.42
CA CYS A 157 -7.53 -20.29 4.81
C CYS A 157 -8.52 -21.44 5.07
N ALA A 158 -9.77 -21.29 4.65
CA ALA A 158 -10.80 -22.34 4.77
C ALA A 158 -10.39 -23.63 4.06
N SER A 159 -9.80 -23.50 2.86
CA SER A 159 -9.31 -24.66 2.10
C SER A 159 -8.20 -25.41 2.83
N ILE A 160 -7.29 -24.68 3.50
CA ILE A 160 -6.16 -25.28 4.24
C ILE A 160 -6.64 -25.90 5.56
N LEU A 161 -7.39 -25.15 6.36
CA LEU A 161 -7.78 -25.59 7.70
C LEU A 161 -8.85 -26.68 7.69
N TRP A 162 -9.86 -26.53 6.81
CA TRP A 162 -11.02 -27.42 6.82
C TRP A 162 -11.19 -28.22 5.54
N LYS A 163 -10.32 -28.04 4.55
CA LYS A 163 -10.43 -28.64 3.20
C LYS A 163 -11.77 -28.31 2.51
N ASP A 164 -12.40 -27.22 2.92
CA ASP A 164 -13.69 -26.77 2.44
C ASP A 164 -13.69 -25.25 2.19
N PRO A 165 -13.52 -24.80 0.93
CA PRO A 165 -13.48 -23.38 0.59
C PRO A 165 -14.83 -22.66 0.78
N SER A 166 -15.94 -23.38 0.97
CA SER A 166 -17.25 -22.76 1.23
C SER A 166 -17.37 -22.13 2.61
N ARG A 167 -16.49 -22.49 3.56
CA ARG A 167 -16.43 -21.95 4.92
C ARG A 167 -15.62 -20.63 5.00
N GLU A 168 -15.56 -19.87 3.92
CA GLU A 168 -14.80 -18.62 3.87
C GLU A 168 -15.27 -17.57 4.88
N ALA A 169 -16.55 -17.51 5.22
CA ALA A 169 -17.06 -16.59 6.23
C ALA A 169 -16.52 -16.90 7.63
N GLU A 170 -16.52 -18.17 8.02
CA GLU A 170 -15.97 -18.63 9.29
C GLU A 170 -14.45 -18.40 9.36
N ALA A 171 -13.75 -18.60 8.23
CA ALA A 171 -12.33 -18.29 8.14
C ALA A 171 -12.06 -16.80 8.30
N ALA A 172 -12.88 -15.93 7.71
CA ALA A 172 -12.74 -14.49 7.86
C ALA A 172 -12.89 -14.04 9.32
N ASP A 173 -13.88 -14.59 10.03
CA ASP A 173 -14.09 -14.31 11.45
C ASP A 173 -12.92 -14.81 12.32
N THR A 174 -12.38 -16.00 12.00
CA THR A 174 -11.24 -16.58 12.72
C THR A 174 -9.93 -15.82 12.50
N LEU A 175 -9.74 -15.25 11.31
CA LEU A 175 -8.51 -14.54 10.94
C LEU A 175 -8.37 -13.16 11.57
N HIS A 176 -9.46 -12.57 12.07
CA HIS A 176 -9.45 -11.21 12.67
C HIS A 176 -8.74 -10.18 11.77
N ILE A 177 -9.21 -10.04 10.54
CA ILE A 177 -8.54 -9.28 9.47
C ILE A 177 -9.08 -7.88 9.25
N THR A 178 -10.02 -7.43 10.08
CA THR A 178 -10.62 -6.11 9.95
C THR A 178 -9.75 -5.01 10.56
N ALA A 179 -9.97 -3.76 10.14
CA ALA A 179 -9.27 -2.62 10.72
C ALA A 179 -9.50 -2.53 12.24
N GLN A 180 -10.70 -2.87 12.72
CA GLN A 180 -11.05 -2.87 14.14
C GLN A 180 -10.27 -3.93 14.92
N ASP A 181 -10.16 -5.14 14.37
CA ASP A 181 -9.38 -6.23 14.98
C ASP A 181 -7.91 -5.81 15.13
N LEU A 182 -7.32 -5.35 14.04
CA LEU A 182 -5.90 -4.98 14.01
C LEU A 182 -5.58 -3.77 14.91
N TYR A 183 -6.50 -2.81 14.99
CA TYR A 183 -6.38 -1.71 15.92
C TYR A 183 -6.44 -2.18 17.38
N SER A 184 -7.35 -3.12 17.69
CA SER A 184 -7.47 -3.69 19.04
C SER A 184 -6.23 -4.49 19.45
N PHE A 185 -5.52 -5.08 18.50
CA PHE A 185 -4.26 -5.79 18.73
C PHE A 185 -3.03 -4.87 18.79
N GLY A 186 -3.19 -3.58 18.53
CA GLY A 186 -2.08 -2.64 18.46
C GLY A 186 -1.17 -2.84 17.24
N MET A 187 -1.71 -3.41 16.18
CA MET A 187 -0.97 -3.66 14.93
C MET A 187 -1.05 -2.49 13.94
N ILE A 188 -1.97 -1.56 14.17
CA ILE A 188 -2.09 -0.32 13.40
C ILE A 188 -2.32 0.85 14.35
N GLU A 189 -1.85 2.05 13.96
CA GLU A 189 -1.96 3.28 14.76
C GLU A 189 -3.30 3.98 14.60
N GLY A 190 -4.04 3.71 13.52
CA GLY A 190 -5.33 4.37 13.33
C GLY A 190 -6.23 3.79 12.26
N ILE A 191 -7.52 4.12 12.40
CA ILE A 191 -8.58 3.79 11.45
C ILE A 191 -9.10 5.07 10.82
N ILE A 192 -9.06 5.14 9.50
CA ILE A 192 -9.60 6.26 8.73
C ILE A 192 -11.06 5.98 8.41
N GLN A 193 -11.95 6.79 8.95
CA GLN A 193 -13.39 6.67 8.69
C GLN A 193 -13.72 7.02 7.23
N GLU A 194 -14.45 6.16 6.56
CA GLU A 194 -14.78 6.35 5.14
C GLU A 194 -15.93 7.34 4.93
N GLY A 195 -16.86 7.40 5.89
CA GLY A 195 -18.00 8.29 5.83
C GLY A 195 -19.04 7.86 4.78
N SER A 196 -19.87 8.80 4.34
CA SER A 196 -21.02 8.52 3.46
C SER A 196 -20.76 8.84 1.97
N SER A 197 -19.59 9.38 1.63
CA SER A 197 -19.23 9.75 0.25
C SER A 197 -17.73 9.75 0.02
N ASN A 198 -17.31 9.58 -1.25
CA ASN A 198 -15.91 9.66 -1.65
C ASN A 198 -15.28 11.00 -1.26
N ALA A 199 -16.01 12.12 -1.39
CA ALA A 199 -15.51 13.42 -0.96
C ALA A 199 -15.26 13.51 0.55
N GLN A 200 -16.06 12.82 1.37
CA GLN A 200 -15.81 12.73 2.80
C GLN A 200 -14.61 11.84 3.10
N LEU A 201 -14.50 10.71 2.44
CA LEU A 201 -13.34 9.82 2.53
C LEU A 201 -12.05 10.58 2.20
N MET A 202 -11.99 11.29 1.07
CA MET A 202 -10.81 12.08 0.67
C MET A 202 -10.42 13.11 1.73
N ARG A 203 -11.41 13.86 2.29
CA ARG A 203 -11.13 14.80 3.39
C ARG A 203 -10.59 14.11 4.64
N ASN A 204 -11.12 12.95 4.99
CA ASN A 204 -10.66 12.19 6.15
C ASN A 204 -9.23 11.66 5.94
N VAL A 205 -8.94 11.12 4.77
CA VAL A 205 -7.58 10.69 4.39
C VAL A 205 -6.62 11.87 4.43
N ALA A 206 -6.96 13.00 3.78
CA ALA A 206 -6.12 14.20 3.75
C ALA A 206 -5.81 14.72 5.16
N ARG A 207 -6.82 14.77 6.03
CA ARG A 207 -6.66 15.21 7.42
C ARG A 207 -5.73 14.26 8.17
N THR A 208 -6.02 12.96 8.14
CA THR A 208 -5.23 11.97 8.88
C THR A 208 -3.78 11.93 8.40
N LEU A 209 -3.54 11.99 7.09
CA LEU A 209 -2.18 12.05 6.55
C LEU A 209 -1.44 13.32 7.01
N ARG A 210 -2.11 14.47 7.06
CA ARG A 210 -1.51 15.73 7.53
C ARG A 210 -1.12 15.63 9.00
N ASP A 211 -2.02 15.10 9.83
CA ASP A 211 -1.79 14.96 11.26
C ASP A 211 -0.63 13.99 11.53
N GLN A 212 -0.62 12.83 10.88
CA GLN A 212 0.44 11.84 11.01
C GLN A 212 1.79 12.33 10.45
N LEU A 213 1.78 13.04 9.34
CA LEU A 213 3.00 13.62 8.78
C LEU A 213 3.61 14.65 9.74
N ALA A 214 2.78 15.48 10.36
CA ALA A 214 3.23 16.45 11.35
C ALA A 214 3.83 15.77 12.59
N GLU A 215 3.21 14.69 13.09
CA GLU A 215 3.71 13.91 14.22
C GLU A 215 5.07 13.28 13.92
N VAL A 216 5.19 12.49 12.85
CA VAL A 216 6.44 11.78 12.53
C VAL A 216 7.60 12.72 12.14
N THR A 217 7.29 13.91 11.62
CA THR A 217 8.34 14.91 11.32
C THR A 217 8.75 15.73 12.54
N ALA A 218 7.92 15.76 13.59
CA ALA A 218 8.25 16.42 14.86
C ALA A 218 9.02 15.51 15.82
N GLU A 219 8.93 14.19 15.67
CA GLU A 219 9.70 13.23 16.46
C GLU A 219 11.19 13.35 16.09
N PRO A 220 12.10 13.55 17.07
CA PRO A 220 13.53 13.55 16.77
C PRO A 220 13.90 12.16 16.25
N SER A 221 14.61 12.13 15.10
CA SER A 221 15.20 10.87 14.60
C SER A 221 15.97 10.20 15.73
N MET A 222 15.60 8.98 16.08
CA MET A 222 16.42 8.18 17.01
C MET A 222 17.78 7.97 16.33
N GLU A 223 18.81 8.61 16.89
CA GLU A 223 20.21 8.44 16.49
C GLU A 223 20.72 7.02 16.77
#